data_eb722ed62f9117bd27479cb5f7bdbc9c
#
_entry.id   eb722ed62f9117bd27479cb5f7bdbc9c
#
_cell.length_a   1.000
_cell.length_b   1.000
_cell.length_c   1.000
_cell.angle_alpha   90.00
_cell.angle_beta   90.00
_cell.angle_gamma   90.00
#
_symmetry.space_group_name_H-M   'P 1'
#
loop_
_entity.id
_entity.type
_entity.pdbx_description
1 polymer ?
#
loop_
_entity_poly.entity_id
_entity_poly.type
_entity_poly.pdbx_seq_one_letter_code
_entity_poly.pdbx_strand_id
1 'polypeptide(L)'
;GIYAVSLNLCWLKKRHNRYLRLLGFSLALATFAAIEGVILYLLFLSFFLWLYVFKNVSPVPAVKTAKYFAVALTCFWLLNPPYEGWLYPDNGRISILYAAFSWFVFIALYGIERSRLHTRPLKIWSLICAALGTALLLLVCFGADICRFPLDGEISRVWSSRISEMRPVWRQDWDTVLAVYPFGAASLILSFLLLRCKSYRRMMLLNLCLGLPLFALSLAALRFANYQSLYNILP
;
A
#
# COMPACT_ATOMS: atom_id res chain seq x y z
N GLY A 1 -9.17 -5.24 1.55
CA GLY A 1 -8.32 -6.11 0.75
C GLY A 1 -9.01 -6.61 -0.52
N ILE A 2 -9.80 -7.69 -0.47
CA ILE A 2 -10.45 -8.34 -1.64
C ILE A 2 -11.23 -7.33 -2.50
N TYR A 3 -12.00 -6.45 -1.88
CA TYR A 3 -12.80 -5.46 -2.59
C TYR A 3 -11.94 -4.49 -3.41
N ALA A 4 -10.82 -4.03 -2.87
CA ALA A 4 -9.90 -3.15 -3.58
C ALA A 4 -9.27 -3.85 -4.80
N VAL A 5 -8.91 -5.13 -4.66
CA VAL A 5 -8.40 -5.94 -5.79
C VAL A 5 -9.45 -6.09 -6.87
N SER A 6 -10.69 -6.44 -6.50
CA SER A 6 -11.80 -6.57 -7.45
C SER A 6 -12.07 -5.28 -8.21
N LEU A 7 -12.03 -4.12 -7.53
CA LEU A 7 -12.19 -2.81 -8.15
C LEU A 7 -11.08 -2.50 -9.16
N ASN A 8 -9.83 -2.85 -8.82
CA ASN A 8 -8.71 -2.67 -9.74
C ASN A 8 -8.83 -3.56 -10.97
N LEU A 9 -9.22 -4.83 -10.79
CA LEU A 9 -9.48 -5.75 -11.91
C LEU A 9 -10.62 -5.24 -12.80
N CYS A 10 -11.70 -4.74 -12.21
CA CYS A 10 -12.79 -4.12 -12.95
C CYS A 10 -12.32 -2.88 -13.73
N TRP A 11 -11.43 -2.07 -13.15
CA TRP A 11 -10.84 -0.95 -13.87
C TRP A 11 -9.95 -1.40 -15.02
N LEU A 12 -9.10 -2.42 -14.83
CA LEU A 12 -8.25 -2.98 -15.87
C LEU A 12 -9.06 -3.46 -17.06
N LYS A 13 -10.24 -4.04 -16.84
CA LYS A 13 -11.15 -4.55 -17.87
C LYS A 13 -11.98 -3.44 -18.53
N LYS A 14 -12.62 -2.57 -17.72
CA LYS A 14 -13.64 -1.62 -18.20
C LYS A 14 -13.13 -0.18 -18.35
N ARG A 15 -11.98 0.17 -17.78
CA ARG A 15 -11.38 1.53 -17.80
C ARG A 15 -12.26 2.66 -17.23
N HIS A 16 -13.28 2.35 -16.45
CA HIS A 16 -14.19 3.34 -15.89
C HIS A 16 -13.60 4.02 -14.65
N ASN A 17 -13.60 5.34 -14.65
CA ASN A 17 -13.09 6.17 -13.54
C ASN A 17 -13.79 5.94 -12.19
N ARG A 18 -15.04 5.46 -12.19
CA ARG A 18 -15.77 5.11 -10.96
C ARG A 18 -15.03 4.05 -10.12
N TYR A 19 -14.38 3.09 -10.77
CA TYR A 19 -13.63 2.05 -10.05
C TYR A 19 -12.39 2.60 -9.34
N LEU A 20 -11.73 3.62 -9.91
CA LEU A 20 -10.60 4.29 -9.25
C LEU A 20 -11.04 5.11 -8.03
N ARG A 21 -12.23 5.73 -8.09
CA ARG A 21 -12.82 6.42 -6.94
C ARG A 21 -13.11 5.46 -5.81
N LEU A 22 -13.81 4.37 -6.13
CA LEU A 22 -14.13 3.32 -5.15
C LEU A 22 -12.87 2.64 -4.61
N LEU A 23 -11.84 2.43 -5.44
CA LEU A 23 -10.55 1.89 -5.01
C LEU A 23 -9.89 2.80 -3.98
N GLY A 24 -9.77 4.12 -4.27
CA GLY A 24 -9.18 5.08 -3.33
C GLY A 24 -9.94 5.13 -2.00
N PHE A 25 -11.27 5.17 -2.04
CA PHE A 25 -12.12 5.11 -0.84
C PHE A 25 -11.94 3.79 -0.06
N SER A 26 -11.93 2.65 -0.75
CA SER A 26 -11.78 1.33 -0.09
C SER A 26 -10.41 1.16 0.56
N LEU A 27 -9.35 1.74 -0.03
CA LEU A 27 -8.01 1.73 0.56
C LEU A 27 -7.94 2.65 1.79
N ALA A 28 -8.60 3.80 1.75
CA ALA A 28 -8.71 4.69 2.92
C ALA A 28 -9.51 4.03 4.06
N LEU A 29 -10.60 3.33 3.74
CA LEU A 29 -11.36 2.56 4.71
C LEU A 29 -10.54 1.41 5.30
N ALA A 30 -9.74 0.72 4.49
CA ALA A 30 -8.81 -0.30 4.97
C ALA A 30 -7.76 0.28 5.92
N THR A 31 -7.25 1.49 5.62
CA THR A 31 -6.31 2.22 6.49
C THR A 31 -7.00 2.69 7.79
N PHE A 32 -8.28 3.07 7.72
CA PHE A 32 -9.06 3.42 8.91
C PHE A 32 -9.28 2.21 9.83
N ALA A 33 -9.53 1.05 9.26
CA ALA A 33 -9.70 -0.20 10.02
C ALA A 33 -8.38 -0.72 10.61
N ALA A 34 -7.28 -0.56 9.87
CA ALA A 34 -5.94 -0.94 10.29
C ALA A 34 -4.90 -0.08 9.56
N ILE A 35 -4.05 0.60 10.32
CA ILE A 35 -3.09 1.58 9.79
C ILE A 35 -2.17 0.98 8.71
N GLU A 36 -1.91 -0.31 8.78
CA GLU A 36 -1.17 -1.06 7.75
C GLU A 36 -1.84 -1.04 6.38
N GLY A 37 -3.10 -0.63 6.28
CA GLY A 37 -3.79 -0.38 5.02
C GLY A 37 -3.08 0.63 4.12
N VAL A 38 -2.25 1.51 4.70
CA VAL A 38 -1.33 2.39 3.95
C VAL A 38 -0.38 1.58 3.07
N ILE A 39 0.09 0.42 3.52
CA ILE A 39 0.97 -0.46 2.74
C ILE A 39 0.23 -0.92 1.48
N LEU A 40 -1.03 -1.33 1.61
CA LEU A 40 -1.85 -1.72 0.46
C LEU A 40 -2.02 -0.56 -0.53
N TYR A 41 -2.26 0.65 -0.01
CA TYR A 41 -2.34 1.85 -0.85
C TYR A 41 -1.04 2.06 -1.64
N LEU A 42 0.12 2.00 -0.99
CA LEU A 42 1.42 2.16 -1.65
C LEU A 42 1.68 1.07 -2.69
N LEU A 43 1.30 -0.18 -2.42
CA LEU A 43 1.44 -1.29 -3.36
C LEU A 43 0.56 -1.08 -4.61
N PHE A 44 -0.69 -0.62 -4.46
CA PHE A 44 -1.54 -0.29 -5.61
C PHE A 44 -0.98 0.89 -6.42
N LEU A 45 -0.48 1.92 -5.75
CA LEU A 45 0.22 3.02 -6.44
C LEU A 45 1.44 2.53 -7.19
N SER A 46 2.28 1.71 -6.58
CA SER A 46 3.47 1.12 -7.20
C SER A 46 3.12 0.34 -8.47
N PHE A 47 2.02 -0.42 -8.44
CA PHE A 47 1.52 -1.10 -9.63
C PHE A 47 1.13 -0.12 -10.75
N PHE A 48 0.37 0.95 -10.47
CA PHE A 48 0.01 1.94 -11.47
C PHE A 48 1.22 2.70 -12.00
N LEU A 49 2.19 3.02 -11.14
CA LEU A 49 3.43 3.69 -11.52
C LEU A 49 4.33 2.78 -12.35
N TRP A 50 4.35 1.47 -12.05
CA TRP A 50 5.01 0.49 -12.90
C TRP A 50 4.40 0.47 -14.31
N LEU A 51 3.06 0.47 -14.42
CA LEU A 51 2.37 0.57 -15.71
C LEU A 51 2.74 1.87 -16.46
N TYR A 52 2.85 2.99 -15.74
CA TYR A 52 3.24 4.29 -16.29
C TYR A 52 4.65 4.26 -16.88
N VAL A 53 5.62 3.73 -16.14
CA VAL A 53 7.04 3.72 -16.55
C VAL A 53 7.28 2.70 -17.67
N PHE A 54 6.83 1.46 -17.49
CA PHE A 54 7.24 0.35 -18.35
C PHE A 54 6.24 0.04 -19.47
N LYS A 55 4.96 0.41 -19.31
CA LYS A 55 3.90 0.15 -20.30
C LYS A 55 3.37 1.40 -20.96
N ASN A 56 3.95 2.57 -20.68
CA ASN A 56 3.49 3.86 -21.19
C ASN A 56 1.98 4.12 -20.98
N VAL A 57 1.40 3.56 -19.92
CA VAL A 57 0.04 3.88 -19.52
C VAL A 57 0.04 5.25 -18.86
N SER A 58 -1.00 6.05 -19.10
CA SER A 58 -1.16 7.35 -18.44
C SER A 58 -1.08 7.24 -16.90
N PRO A 59 -0.49 8.20 -16.17
CA PRO A 59 -0.45 8.20 -14.70
C PRO A 59 -1.81 8.53 -14.04
N VAL A 60 -2.82 8.91 -14.83
CA VAL A 60 -4.19 9.25 -14.37
C VAL A 60 -4.76 8.25 -13.36
N PRO A 61 -4.61 6.91 -13.51
CA PRO A 61 -5.11 5.97 -12.51
C PRO A 61 -4.48 6.15 -11.13
N ALA A 62 -3.16 6.36 -11.07
CA ALA A 62 -2.46 6.62 -9.81
C ALA A 62 -2.93 7.94 -9.19
N VAL A 63 -3.00 9.02 -9.98
CA VAL A 63 -3.44 10.35 -9.54
C VAL A 63 -4.87 10.31 -8.99
N LYS A 64 -5.80 9.67 -9.71
CA LYS A 64 -7.20 9.57 -9.25
C LYS A 64 -7.33 8.73 -7.99
N THR A 65 -6.67 7.59 -7.92
CA THR A 65 -6.67 6.76 -6.71
C THR A 65 -6.10 7.53 -5.53
N ALA A 66 -4.96 8.22 -5.70
CA ALA A 66 -4.35 9.06 -4.66
C ALA A 66 -5.26 10.18 -4.19
N LYS A 67 -5.92 10.89 -5.13
CA LYS A 67 -6.89 11.94 -4.80
C LYS A 67 -8.03 11.44 -3.90
N TYR A 68 -8.67 10.36 -4.30
CA TYR A 68 -9.83 9.84 -3.54
C TYR A 68 -9.41 9.18 -2.23
N PHE A 69 -8.22 8.61 -2.18
CA PHE A 69 -7.63 8.14 -0.93
C PHE A 69 -7.38 9.31 0.03
N ALA A 70 -6.74 10.40 -0.44
CA ALA A 70 -6.45 11.58 0.38
C ALA A 70 -7.73 12.23 0.92
N VAL A 71 -8.74 12.43 0.07
CA VAL A 71 -10.02 13.00 0.48
C VAL A 71 -10.70 12.13 1.53
N ALA A 72 -10.82 10.82 1.29
CA ALA A 72 -11.48 9.91 2.22
C ALA A 72 -10.72 9.80 3.55
N LEU A 73 -9.39 9.73 3.51
CA LEU A 73 -8.57 9.65 4.72
C LEU A 73 -8.67 10.94 5.54
N THR A 74 -8.72 12.10 4.88
CA THR A 74 -8.97 13.38 5.56
C THR A 74 -10.34 13.39 6.23
N CYS A 75 -11.40 12.90 5.58
CA CYS A 75 -12.71 12.77 6.20
C CYS A 75 -12.67 11.86 7.44
N PHE A 76 -11.97 10.71 7.35
CA PHE A 76 -11.84 9.80 8.50
C PHE A 76 -11.05 10.42 9.64
N TRP A 77 -9.98 11.16 9.36
CA TRP A 77 -9.23 11.92 10.37
C TRP A 77 -10.10 12.98 11.04
N LEU A 78 -10.88 13.73 10.26
CA LEU A 78 -11.78 14.75 10.80
C LEU A 78 -12.90 14.17 11.68
N LEU A 79 -13.39 12.97 11.35
CA LEU A 79 -14.43 12.28 12.12
C LEU A 79 -13.90 11.57 13.38
N ASN A 80 -12.66 11.16 13.38
CA ASN A 80 -12.04 10.41 14.48
C ASN A 80 -10.59 10.86 14.71
N PRO A 81 -10.37 12.07 15.26
CA PRO A 81 -9.05 12.59 15.53
C PRO A 81 -8.36 11.82 16.67
N PRO A 82 -7.02 11.88 16.77
CA PRO A 82 -6.28 11.40 17.94
C PRO A 82 -6.77 12.04 19.24
N TYR A 83 -6.59 11.35 20.37
CA TYR A 83 -7.02 11.86 21.68
C TYR A 83 -6.30 13.14 22.09
N GLU A 84 -5.03 13.30 21.67
CA GLU A 84 -4.19 14.46 21.96
C GLU A 84 -4.58 15.70 21.12
N GLY A 85 -5.51 15.53 20.18
CA GLY A 85 -6.03 16.62 19.37
C GLY A 85 -5.82 16.44 17.86
N TRP A 86 -6.49 17.29 17.10
CA TRP A 86 -6.52 17.25 15.62
C TRP A 86 -5.16 17.34 14.96
N LEU A 87 -4.25 18.15 15.51
CA LEU A 87 -2.94 18.40 14.91
C LEU A 87 -1.84 17.49 15.47
N TYR A 88 -2.19 16.56 16.35
CA TYR A 88 -1.21 15.64 16.91
C TYR A 88 -0.82 14.56 15.88
N PRO A 89 0.48 14.39 15.57
CA PRO A 89 0.95 13.38 14.63
C PRO A 89 1.07 12.02 15.35
N ASP A 90 0.06 11.18 15.22
CA ASP A 90 0.05 9.82 15.77
C ASP A 90 0.38 8.80 14.66
N ASN A 91 1.32 7.91 14.92
CA ASN A 91 1.72 6.83 14.03
C ASN A 91 0.84 5.58 14.16
N GLY A 92 0.15 5.41 15.28
CA GLY A 92 -0.71 4.25 15.57
C GLY A 92 -2.15 4.40 15.08
N ARG A 93 -2.55 5.62 14.69
CA ARG A 93 -3.92 5.97 14.28
C ARG A 93 -3.91 6.89 13.08
N ILE A 94 -5.07 7.02 12.43
CA ILE A 94 -5.24 8.06 11.43
C ILE A 94 -5.13 9.43 12.11
N SER A 95 -4.14 10.18 11.68
CA SER A 95 -3.79 11.50 12.21
C SER A 95 -3.49 12.47 11.07
N ILE A 96 -3.18 13.71 11.43
CA ILE A 96 -2.72 14.71 10.46
C ILE A 96 -1.52 14.23 9.64
N LEU A 97 -0.66 13.37 10.22
CA LEU A 97 0.48 12.78 9.52
C LEU A 97 0.05 12.01 8.27
N TYR A 98 -0.94 11.13 8.38
CA TYR A 98 -1.44 10.32 7.26
C TYR A 98 -2.24 11.15 6.27
N ALA A 99 -2.98 12.14 6.75
CA ALA A 99 -3.68 13.09 5.89
C ALA A 99 -2.66 13.89 5.06
N ALA A 100 -1.66 14.50 5.68
CA ALA A 100 -0.60 15.24 5.00
C ALA A 100 0.18 14.35 4.02
N PHE A 101 0.61 13.15 4.44
CA PHE A 101 1.26 12.18 3.57
C PHE A 101 0.45 11.92 2.30
N SER A 102 -0.85 11.64 2.45
CA SER A 102 -1.71 11.31 1.32
C SER A 102 -1.89 12.48 0.35
N TRP A 103 -1.97 13.72 0.85
CA TRP A 103 -2.02 14.92 0.03
C TRP A 103 -0.70 15.21 -0.66
N PHE A 104 0.45 15.03 0.01
CA PHE A 104 1.76 15.22 -0.63
C PHE A 104 1.98 14.23 -1.77
N VAL A 105 1.61 12.95 -1.55
CA VAL A 105 1.64 11.94 -2.63
C VAL A 105 0.72 12.34 -3.79
N PHE A 106 -0.50 12.78 -3.51
CA PHE A 106 -1.41 13.23 -4.57
C PHE A 106 -0.86 14.41 -5.35
N ILE A 107 -0.37 15.45 -4.68
CA ILE A 107 0.20 16.66 -5.32
C ILE A 107 1.40 16.29 -6.18
N ALA A 108 2.31 15.46 -5.67
CA ALA A 108 3.48 14.99 -6.40
C ALA A 108 3.09 14.21 -7.67
N LEU A 109 2.15 13.28 -7.57
CA LEU A 109 1.66 12.52 -8.73
C LEU A 109 0.90 13.40 -9.72
N TYR A 110 0.14 14.38 -9.25
CA TYR A 110 -0.53 15.37 -10.11
C TYR A 110 0.49 16.22 -10.88
N GLY A 111 1.58 16.64 -10.24
CA GLY A 111 2.69 17.32 -10.89
C GLY A 111 3.33 16.47 -11.99
N ILE A 112 3.55 15.18 -11.74
CA ILE A 112 4.06 14.23 -12.75
C ILE A 112 3.08 14.07 -13.92
N GLU A 113 1.78 14.03 -13.66
CA GLU A 113 0.76 13.97 -14.72
C GLU A 113 0.83 15.20 -15.63
N ARG A 114 0.98 16.39 -15.03
CA ARG A 114 1.05 17.67 -15.75
C ARG A 114 2.34 17.83 -16.56
N SER A 115 3.45 17.27 -16.10
CA SER A 115 4.76 17.41 -16.76
C SER A 115 4.88 16.62 -18.07
N ARG A 116 3.93 15.72 -18.40
CA ARG A 116 3.85 14.96 -19.66
C ARG A 116 5.17 14.30 -20.06
N LEU A 117 5.86 13.68 -19.13
CA LEU A 117 7.16 13.06 -19.37
C LEU A 117 7.06 11.90 -20.37
N HIS A 118 7.93 11.92 -21.39
CA HIS A 118 7.90 10.94 -22.47
C HIS A 118 8.93 9.83 -22.30
N THR A 119 10.13 10.15 -21.78
CA THR A 119 11.23 9.18 -21.67
C THR A 119 11.19 8.41 -20.35
N ARG A 120 11.55 7.13 -20.39
CA ARG A 120 11.59 6.28 -19.17
C ARG A 120 12.49 6.84 -18.06
N PRO A 121 13.74 7.27 -18.34
CA PRO A 121 14.59 7.78 -17.28
C PRO A 121 13.99 9.02 -16.60
N LEU A 122 13.42 9.96 -17.34
CA LEU A 122 12.75 11.12 -16.75
C LEU A 122 11.56 10.73 -15.87
N LYS A 123 10.78 9.72 -16.27
CA LYS A 123 9.69 9.20 -15.44
C LYS A 123 10.22 8.61 -14.13
N ILE A 124 11.29 7.82 -14.18
CA ILE A 124 11.91 7.23 -12.99
C ILE A 124 12.44 8.32 -12.06
N TRP A 125 13.23 9.24 -12.61
CA TRP A 125 13.78 10.35 -11.82
C TRP A 125 12.70 11.21 -11.18
N SER A 126 11.63 11.54 -11.92
CA SER A 126 10.51 12.32 -11.36
C SER A 126 9.82 11.59 -10.22
N LEU A 127 9.67 10.26 -10.28
CA LEU A 127 9.11 9.47 -9.20
C LEU A 127 10.04 9.43 -7.98
N ILE A 128 11.34 9.28 -8.18
CA ILE A 128 12.33 9.34 -7.10
C ILE A 128 12.29 10.72 -6.41
N CYS A 129 12.34 11.80 -7.19
CA CYS A 129 12.23 13.16 -6.66
C CYS A 129 10.91 13.39 -5.91
N ALA A 130 9.80 12.87 -6.42
CA ALA A 130 8.51 12.97 -5.77
C ALA A 130 8.48 12.22 -4.43
N ALA A 131 9.05 11.01 -4.37
CA ALA A 131 9.14 10.23 -3.14
C ALA A 131 10.04 10.90 -2.09
N LEU A 132 11.24 11.34 -2.51
CA LEU A 132 12.17 12.05 -1.63
C LEU A 132 11.60 13.40 -1.16
N GLY A 133 10.96 14.16 -2.05
CA GLY A 133 10.28 15.41 -1.72
C GLY A 133 9.14 15.21 -0.73
N THR A 134 8.33 14.16 -0.91
CA THR A 134 7.27 13.81 0.04
C THR A 134 7.85 13.45 1.42
N ALA A 135 8.91 12.64 1.46
CA ALA A 135 9.57 12.26 2.71
C ALA A 135 10.19 13.49 3.41
N LEU A 136 10.87 14.35 2.66
CA LEU A 136 11.46 15.58 3.19
C LEU A 136 10.39 16.53 3.75
N LEU A 137 9.28 16.73 3.03
CA LEU A 137 8.17 17.58 3.49
C LEU A 137 7.58 17.03 4.80
N LEU A 138 7.41 15.72 4.92
CA LEU A 138 6.94 15.11 6.17
C LEU A 138 7.94 15.34 7.31
N LEU A 139 9.23 15.15 7.07
CA LEU A 139 10.27 15.38 8.07
C LEU A 139 10.33 16.86 8.51
N VAL A 140 10.16 17.79 7.58
CA VAL A 140 10.13 19.22 7.88
C VAL A 140 8.87 19.59 8.68
N CYS A 141 7.70 19.05 8.29
CA CYS A 141 6.42 19.39 8.96
C CYS A 141 6.27 18.76 10.35
N PHE A 142 6.77 17.56 10.55
CA PHE A 142 6.50 16.76 11.76
C PHE A 142 7.74 16.35 12.54
N GLY A 143 8.94 16.67 12.03
CA GLY A 143 10.20 16.30 12.66
C GLY A 143 10.59 14.83 12.52
N ALA A 144 11.72 14.45 13.12
CA ALA A 144 12.24 13.07 13.06
C ALA A 144 11.45 12.10 13.95
N ASP A 145 10.63 12.61 14.86
CA ASP A 145 9.86 11.80 15.80
C ASP A 145 8.79 10.93 15.09
N ILE A 146 8.39 11.30 13.87
CA ILE A 146 7.50 10.47 13.04
C ILE A 146 8.10 9.09 12.71
N CYS A 147 9.43 8.97 12.75
CA CYS A 147 10.12 7.70 12.51
C CYS A 147 10.25 6.85 13.78
N ARG A 148 9.89 7.40 14.95
CA ARG A 148 9.91 6.63 16.19
C ARG A 148 8.67 5.76 16.28
N PHE A 149 8.89 4.49 16.60
CA PHE A 149 7.77 3.59 16.91
C PHE A 149 7.08 4.10 18.18
N PRO A 150 5.72 4.13 18.23
CA PRO A 150 4.96 4.74 19.33
C PRO A 150 5.07 3.99 20.68
N LEU A 151 5.80 2.88 20.71
CA LEU A 151 5.99 2.07 21.91
C LEU A 151 7.42 2.23 22.43
N ASP A 152 7.57 2.58 23.71
CA ASP A 152 8.85 2.54 24.41
C ASP A 152 9.53 1.19 24.18
N GLY A 153 10.85 1.20 24.02
CA GLY A 153 11.61 0.04 23.60
C GLY A 153 11.39 -1.22 24.45
N GLU A 154 11.08 -1.09 25.75
CA GLU A 154 10.71 -2.20 26.63
C GLU A 154 9.30 -2.72 26.33
N ILE A 155 8.32 -1.84 26.20
CA ILE A 155 6.93 -2.23 25.87
C ILE A 155 6.89 -2.89 24.50
N SER A 156 7.62 -2.35 23.52
CA SER A 156 7.72 -2.95 22.18
C SER A 156 8.34 -4.36 22.23
N ARG A 157 9.40 -4.56 23.02
CA ARG A 157 10.02 -5.89 23.20
C ARG A 157 9.08 -6.89 23.84
N VAL A 158 8.40 -6.50 24.93
CA VAL A 158 7.45 -7.38 25.62
C VAL A 158 6.25 -7.69 24.73
N TRP A 159 5.73 -6.70 24.02
CA TRP A 159 4.59 -6.87 23.11
C TRP A 159 4.94 -7.78 21.94
N SER A 160 6.04 -7.50 21.24
CA SER A 160 6.47 -8.32 20.09
C SER A 160 6.84 -9.75 20.46
N SER A 161 7.29 -9.98 21.71
CA SER A 161 7.61 -11.33 22.19
C SER A 161 6.37 -12.13 22.63
N ARG A 162 5.30 -11.47 23.08
CA ARG A 162 4.08 -12.13 23.59
C ARG A 162 3.00 -12.30 22.54
N ILE A 163 2.94 -11.45 21.52
CA ILE A 163 1.93 -11.56 20.46
C ILE A 163 2.49 -12.45 19.34
N SER A 164 1.93 -13.65 19.20
CA SER A 164 2.35 -14.62 18.17
C SER A 164 2.29 -14.04 16.73
N GLU A 165 1.34 -13.16 16.47
CA GLU A 165 1.17 -12.50 15.16
C GLU A 165 2.31 -11.56 14.78
N MET A 166 3.08 -11.06 15.76
CA MET A 166 4.22 -10.17 15.54
C MET A 166 5.54 -10.93 15.42
N ARG A 167 5.54 -12.25 15.65
CA ARG A 167 6.74 -13.07 15.55
C ARG A 167 7.08 -13.33 14.08
N PRO A 168 8.36 -13.26 13.72
CA PRO A 168 8.81 -13.67 12.40
C PRO A 168 8.66 -15.18 12.18
N VAL A 169 8.63 -15.60 10.92
CA VAL A 169 8.40 -16.99 10.52
C VAL A 169 9.34 -17.99 11.20
N TRP A 170 10.61 -17.63 11.39
CA TRP A 170 11.62 -18.49 12.05
C TRP A 170 11.45 -18.63 13.57
N ARG A 171 10.48 -17.94 14.17
CA ARG A 171 10.08 -18.05 15.60
C ARG A 171 8.67 -18.60 15.76
N GLN A 172 8.03 -19.03 14.66
CA GLN A 172 6.70 -19.65 14.68
C GLN A 172 6.81 -21.17 14.79
N ASP A 173 5.75 -21.79 15.29
CA ASP A 173 5.63 -23.24 15.28
C ASP A 173 5.43 -23.76 13.86
N TRP A 174 5.98 -24.93 13.55
CA TRP A 174 5.93 -25.53 12.21
C TRP A 174 4.49 -25.70 11.69
N ASP A 175 3.53 -26.01 12.55
CA ASP A 175 2.13 -26.16 12.20
C ASP A 175 1.56 -24.83 11.66
N THR A 176 1.90 -23.72 12.29
CA THR A 176 1.52 -22.37 11.83
C THR A 176 2.17 -22.03 10.48
N VAL A 177 3.44 -22.35 10.32
CA VAL A 177 4.18 -22.11 9.07
C VAL A 177 3.55 -22.90 7.92
N LEU A 178 3.28 -24.20 8.13
CA LEU A 178 2.66 -25.08 7.14
C LEU A 178 1.21 -24.72 6.83
N ALA A 179 0.47 -24.18 7.78
CA ALA A 179 -0.90 -23.75 7.56
C ALA A 179 -1.02 -22.47 6.72
N VAL A 180 -0.05 -21.54 6.83
CA VAL A 180 -0.18 -20.17 6.31
C VAL A 180 0.62 -19.95 5.02
N TYR A 181 1.88 -20.38 4.97
CA TYR A 181 2.81 -19.97 3.91
C TYR A 181 2.73 -20.75 2.60
N PRO A 182 2.40 -22.06 2.55
CA PRO A 182 2.41 -22.82 1.31
C PRO A 182 1.46 -22.27 0.25
N PHE A 183 0.26 -21.84 0.65
CA PHE A 183 -0.73 -21.26 -0.27
C PHE A 183 -0.23 -19.94 -0.88
N GLY A 184 0.42 -19.10 -0.06
CA GLY A 184 1.02 -17.85 -0.52
C GLY A 184 2.13 -18.09 -1.52
N ALA A 185 3.05 -18.98 -1.21
CA ALA A 185 4.14 -19.37 -2.10
C ALA A 185 3.63 -19.98 -3.40
N ALA A 186 2.68 -20.91 -3.33
CA ALA A 186 2.07 -21.54 -4.50
C ALA A 186 1.38 -20.51 -5.41
N SER A 187 0.63 -19.56 -4.84
CA SER A 187 -0.02 -18.48 -5.60
C SER A 187 0.99 -17.60 -6.33
N LEU A 188 2.12 -17.26 -5.70
CA LEU A 188 3.18 -16.47 -6.32
C LEU A 188 3.88 -17.23 -7.45
N ILE A 189 4.20 -18.51 -7.22
CA ILE A 189 4.80 -19.38 -8.24
C ILE A 189 3.86 -19.53 -9.44
N LEU A 190 2.58 -19.82 -9.19
CA LEU A 190 1.58 -19.93 -10.25
C LEU A 190 1.43 -18.62 -11.03
N SER A 191 1.40 -17.48 -10.33
CA SER A 191 1.36 -16.17 -10.96
C SER A 191 2.56 -15.92 -11.85
N PHE A 192 3.76 -16.32 -11.42
CA PHE A 192 4.98 -16.20 -12.21
C PHE A 192 4.91 -17.08 -13.48
N LEU A 193 4.48 -18.33 -13.35
CA LEU A 193 4.32 -19.24 -14.48
C LEU A 193 3.27 -18.72 -15.49
N LEU A 194 2.14 -18.21 -15.01
CA LEU A 194 1.07 -17.68 -15.83
C LEU A 194 1.37 -16.32 -16.49
N LEU A 195 2.48 -15.66 -16.15
CA LEU A 195 2.94 -14.46 -16.86
C LEU A 195 3.15 -14.70 -18.37
N ARG A 196 3.43 -15.93 -18.78
CA ARG A 196 3.59 -16.33 -20.18
C ARG A 196 2.26 -16.26 -20.93
N CYS A 197 1.13 -16.43 -20.25
CA CYS A 197 -0.21 -16.38 -20.84
C CYS A 197 -0.65 -14.93 -21.07
N LYS A 198 -0.76 -14.49 -22.33
CA LYS A 198 -1.12 -13.10 -22.69
C LYS A 198 -2.43 -12.64 -22.04
N SER A 199 -3.44 -13.53 -21.97
CA SER A 199 -4.77 -13.23 -21.41
C SER A 199 -4.73 -12.83 -19.93
N TYR A 200 -3.91 -13.49 -19.12
CA TYR A 200 -3.85 -13.30 -17.66
C TYR A 200 -2.69 -12.42 -17.21
N ARG A 201 -1.79 -12.04 -18.13
CA ARG A 201 -0.53 -11.37 -17.79
C ARG A 201 -0.67 -10.15 -16.90
N ARG A 202 -1.67 -9.27 -17.14
CA ARG A 202 -1.87 -8.06 -16.33
C ARG A 202 -2.32 -8.38 -14.90
N MET A 203 -3.19 -9.39 -14.78
CA MET A 203 -3.70 -9.86 -13.50
C MET A 203 -2.59 -10.52 -12.69
N MET A 204 -1.77 -11.37 -13.34
CA MET A 204 -0.64 -12.02 -12.69
C MET A 204 0.43 -11.02 -12.26
N LEU A 205 0.70 -9.98 -13.07
CA LEU A 205 1.59 -8.89 -12.68
C LEU A 205 1.06 -8.12 -11.46
N LEU A 206 -0.25 -7.84 -11.41
CA LEU A 206 -0.86 -7.22 -10.22
C LEU A 206 -0.66 -8.12 -9.00
N ASN A 207 -0.94 -9.42 -9.13
CA ASN A 207 -0.78 -10.37 -8.02
C ASN A 207 0.68 -10.43 -7.54
N LEU A 208 1.66 -10.44 -8.44
CA LEU A 208 3.08 -10.41 -8.07
C LEU A 208 3.49 -9.07 -7.42
N CYS A 209 3.05 -7.94 -7.96
CA CYS A 209 3.37 -6.63 -7.41
C CYS A 209 2.79 -6.42 -6.00
N LEU A 210 1.64 -7.03 -5.70
CA LEU A 210 1.00 -6.95 -4.39
C LEU A 210 1.44 -8.09 -3.48
N GLY A 211 1.47 -9.30 -4.01
CA GLY A 211 1.72 -10.52 -3.24
C GLY A 211 3.16 -10.69 -2.79
N LEU A 212 4.16 -10.37 -3.63
CA LEU A 212 5.57 -10.51 -3.26
C LEU A 212 5.97 -9.65 -2.05
N PRO A 213 5.66 -8.32 -2.03
CA PRO A 213 5.98 -7.51 -0.86
C PRO A 213 5.21 -7.94 0.39
N LEU A 214 3.93 -8.33 0.27
CA LEU A 214 3.15 -8.83 1.40
C LEU A 214 3.68 -10.16 1.90
N PHE A 215 4.14 -11.05 1.01
CA PHE A 215 4.79 -12.30 1.40
C PHE A 215 6.08 -12.02 2.15
N ALA A 216 6.93 -11.13 1.64
CA ALA A 216 8.16 -10.75 2.32
C ALA A 216 7.88 -10.15 3.71
N LEU A 217 6.87 -9.26 3.83
CA LEU A 217 6.45 -8.72 5.12
C LEU A 217 5.89 -9.79 6.04
N SER A 218 5.16 -10.79 5.51
CA SER A 218 4.63 -11.88 6.33
C SER A 218 5.73 -12.76 6.93
N LEU A 219 6.87 -12.90 6.25
CA LEU A 219 8.04 -13.57 6.83
C LEU A 219 8.60 -12.82 8.04
N ALA A 220 8.51 -11.50 8.05
CA ALA A 220 8.95 -10.67 9.16
C ALA A 220 7.92 -10.63 10.31
N ALA A 221 6.63 -10.69 10.01
CA ALA A 221 5.57 -10.75 11.01
C ALA A 221 4.33 -11.47 10.45
N LEU A 222 3.85 -12.49 11.15
CA LEU A 222 2.74 -13.35 10.74
C LEU A 222 1.47 -12.55 10.41
N ARG A 223 1.21 -11.43 11.10
CA ARG A 223 0.03 -10.58 10.85
C ARG A 223 -0.13 -10.16 9.39
N PHE A 224 0.96 -10.03 8.64
CA PHE A 224 0.89 -9.66 7.21
C PHE A 224 0.46 -10.83 6.33
N ALA A 225 0.52 -12.07 6.81
CA ALA A 225 0.01 -13.24 6.10
C ALA A 225 -1.51 -13.17 5.89
N ASN A 226 -2.24 -12.56 6.82
CA ASN A 226 -3.67 -12.34 6.69
C ASN A 226 -3.99 -11.42 5.50
N TYR A 227 -3.15 -10.42 5.23
CA TYR A 227 -3.31 -9.58 4.04
C TYR A 227 -2.97 -10.33 2.76
N GLN A 228 -1.95 -11.19 2.80
CA GLN A 228 -1.57 -12.01 1.66
C GLN A 228 -2.64 -13.04 1.30
N SER A 229 -3.24 -13.70 2.27
CA SER A 229 -4.30 -14.71 2.03
C SER A 229 -5.47 -14.14 1.23
N LEU A 230 -5.74 -12.83 1.34
CA LEU A 230 -6.76 -12.14 0.57
C LEU A 230 -6.44 -12.06 -0.92
N TYR A 231 -5.17 -12.19 -1.32
CA TYR A 231 -4.75 -12.18 -2.73
C TYR A 231 -4.62 -13.57 -3.32
N ASN A 232 -4.50 -14.59 -2.48
CA ASN A 232 -4.41 -15.99 -2.93
C ASN A 232 -5.74 -16.55 -3.48
N ILE A 233 -6.85 -15.80 -3.28
CA ILE A 233 -8.19 -16.15 -3.76
C ILE A 233 -8.41 -15.71 -5.23
N LEU A 234 -7.45 -14.99 -5.81
CA LEU A 234 -7.55 -14.59 -7.21
C LEU A 234 -7.20 -15.80 -8.10
N PRO A 235 -8.14 -16.24 -8.93
CA PRO A 235 -7.92 -17.37 -9.85
C PRO A 235 -6.98 -17.00 -10.99
#